data_642f6e276506f7fdc7ae37dd6900ce47
#
_entry.id   642f6e276506f7fdc7ae37dd6900ce47
#
_cell.length_a   1.000
_cell.length_b   1.000
_cell.length_c   1.000
_cell.angle_alpha   90.00
_cell.angle_beta   90.00
_cell.angle_gamma   90.00
#
_symmetry.space_group_name_H-M   'P 1'
#
loop_
_entity.id
_entity.type
_entity.pdbx_description
1 polymer ?
#
loop_
_entity_poly.entity_id
_entity_poly.type
_entity_poly.pdbx_seq_one_letter_code
_entity_poly.pdbx_strand_id
1 'polypeptide(L)'
;MLSLLAAPLNGLVVRALADKPKRLAELRADLGGPAQSTLRGNLTKLMELGVLSRGSDQRPSGLAYQLTEFGRDLLLAVGAVEAWLRMAPHGPVGLESTAAKIAIKALIGGWASTVVRALAARPLTLTELDKLIDSHTYPALERRLSAMRMAGLIEVDPSVDGSTGRRYTVSDWLRRAIGPLSVAARCERRHMPSTTAPIGRLDVESAFLLVMPLISDVPGADGTFQLAVEGARADTGRPWAGAQITFESGSVAACVARLESQPENWVLGLPSAWLEAVIGRDPEALRFGGEVDLGREIVRAIHDALFTESPLQPQSASRAVAG
;
A
#
# COMPACT_ATOMS: atom_id res chain seq x y z
N MET A 1 1.43 2.19 11.20
CA MET A 1 2.46 1.24 10.75
C MET A 1 3.49 1.88 9.83
N LEU A 2 3.13 2.43 8.70
CA LEU A 2 4.07 3.12 7.81
C LEU A 2 4.83 4.27 8.48
N SER A 3 4.24 4.94 9.47
CA SER A 3 4.94 5.95 10.27
C SER A 3 6.16 5.39 11.03
N LEU A 4 6.11 4.13 11.45
CA LEU A 4 7.28 3.43 12.03
C LEU A 4 8.37 3.23 10.97
N LEU A 5 7.99 2.92 9.73
CA LEU A 5 8.92 2.70 8.62
C LEU A 5 9.47 4.01 8.05
N ALA A 6 8.82 5.15 8.32
CA ALA A 6 9.37 6.48 8.02
C ALA A 6 10.63 6.81 8.85
N ALA A 7 10.92 6.05 9.90
CA ALA A 7 12.20 6.03 10.60
C ALA A 7 13.03 4.84 10.08
N PRO A 8 14.01 5.05 9.19
CA PRO A 8 14.70 3.98 8.48
C PRO A 8 15.31 2.92 9.40
N LEU A 9 15.84 3.34 10.56
CA LEU A 9 16.46 2.44 11.53
C LEU A 9 15.47 1.38 12.05
N ASN A 10 14.17 1.66 12.12
CA ASN A 10 13.17 0.68 12.57
C ASN A 10 13.03 -0.46 11.56
N GLY A 11 12.93 -0.15 10.27
CA GLY A 11 12.89 -1.15 9.21
C GLY A 11 14.16 -2.00 9.15
N LEU A 12 15.32 -1.35 9.28
CA LEU A 12 16.61 -2.03 9.31
C LEU A 12 16.75 -2.97 10.52
N VAL A 13 16.30 -2.56 11.72
CA VAL A 13 16.27 -3.41 12.92
C VAL A 13 15.38 -4.63 12.72
N VAL A 14 14.16 -4.44 12.22
CA VAL A 14 13.22 -5.54 11.95
C VAL A 14 13.85 -6.53 10.96
N ARG A 15 14.47 -6.02 9.91
CA ARG A 15 15.15 -6.85 8.90
C ARG A 15 16.37 -7.60 9.47
N ALA A 16 17.18 -6.94 10.29
CA ALA A 16 18.33 -7.57 10.91
C ALA A 16 17.95 -8.74 11.85
N LEU A 17 16.72 -8.73 12.37
CA LEU A 17 16.18 -9.78 13.24
C LEU A 17 15.33 -10.84 12.50
N ALA A 18 15.25 -10.79 11.16
CA ALA A 18 14.39 -11.68 10.38
C ALA A 18 14.71 -13.16 10.61
N ASP A 19 16.00 -13.52 10.61
CA ASP A 19 16.45 -14.92 10.62
C ASP A 19 16.64 -15.48 12.03
N LYS A 20 17.11 -14.66 12.97
CA LYS A 20 17.45 -15.11 14.33
C LYS A 20 17.46 -13.98 15.35
N PRO A 21 17.28 -14.32 16.63
CA PRO A 21 17.51 -13.38 17.73
C PRO A 21 18.95 -12.84 17.73
N LYS A 22 19.11 -11.54 18.06
CA LYS A 22 20.43 -10.88 18.15
C LYS A 22 20.56 -10.04 19.41
N ARG A 23 21.79 -9.97 19.92
CA ARG A 23 22.16 -9.08 21.02
C ARG A 23 22.35 -7.64 20.51
N LEU A 24 22.34 -6.68 21.44
CA LEU A 24 22.55 -5.28 21.10
C LEU A 24 23.85 -5.02 20.34
N ALA A 25 24.96 -5.71 20.72
CA ALA A 25 26.25 -5.56 20.07
C ALA A 25 26.24 -6.10 18.63
N GLU A 26 25.58 -7.24 18.40
CA GLU A 26 25.42 -7.86 17.08
C GLU A 26 24.55 -6.97 16.17
N LEU A 27 23.40 -6.50 16.69
CA LEU A 27 22.56 -5.56 15.96
C LEU A 27 23.30 -4.27 15.59
N ARG A 28 24.08 -3.74 16.52
CA ARG A 28 24.85 -2.52 16.24
C ARG A 28 25.90 -2.73 15.15
N ALA A 29 26.55 -3.89 15.12
CA ALA A 29 27.53 -4.23 14.09
C ALA A 29 26.85 -4.39 12.72
N ASP A 30 25.74 -5.13 12.65
CA ASP A 30 24.98 -5.37 11.42
C ASP A 30 24.38 -4.08 10.82
N LEU A 31 24.07 -3.11 11.66
CA LEU A 31 23.45 -1.83 11.26
C LEU A 31 24.48 -0.71 10.95
N GLY A 32 25.76 -1.05 10.81
CA GLY A 32 26.80 -0.07 10.48
C GLY A 32 27.22 0.84 11.65
N GLY A 33 27.01 0.39 12.89
CA GLY A 33 27.52 1.07 14.09
C GLY A 33 26.78 2.33 14.53
N PRO A 34 25.45 2.41 14.48
CA PRO A 34 24.71 3.58 14.94
C PRO A 34 25.03 3.91 16.40
N ALA A 35 24.78 5.16 16.83
CA ALA A 35 24.95 5.55 18.21
C ALA A 35 24.14 4.65 19.14
N GLN A 36 24.76 4.14 20.20
CA GLN A 36 24.17 3.14 21.08
C GLN A 36 22.88 3.64 21.77
N SER A 37 22.85 4.92 22.13
CA SER A 37 21.66 5.56 22.70
C SER A 37 20.50 5.59 21.72
N THR A 38 20.75 5.93 20.45
CA THR A 38 19.76 5.94 19.38
C THR A 38 19.20 4.54 19.14
N LEU A 39 20.08 3.54 19.02
CA LEU A 39 19.63 2.15 18.82
C LEU A 39 18.81 1.64 20.01
N ARG A 40 19.25 1.89 21.26
CA ARG A 40 18.49 1.52 22.46
C ARG A 40 17.11 2.18 22.49
N GLY A 41 17.02 3.48 22.20
CA GLY A 41 15.76 4.20 22.14
C GLY A 41 14.78 3.62 21.12
N ASN A 42 15.26 3.24 19.94
CA ASN A 42 14.43 2.58 18.92
C ASN A 42 14.01 1.17 19.35
N LEU A 43 14.91 0.37 19.92
CA LEU A 43 14.57 -0.97 20.42
C LEU A 43 13.54 -0.90 21.55
N THR A 44 13.64 0.06 22.47
CA THR A 44 12.64 0.28 23.53
C THR A 44 11.27 0.59 22.94
N LYS A 45 11.18 1.53 21.99
CA LYS A 45 9.93 1.86 21.30
C LYS A 45 9.32 0.67 20.58
N LEU A 46 10.13 -0.13 19.89
CA LEU A 46 9.65 -1.33 19.19
C LEU A 46 9.17 -2.42 20.17
N MET A 47 9.76 -2.52 21.35
CA MET A 47 9.28 -3.40 22.42
C MET A 47 7.97 -2.89 23.03
N GLU A 48 7.86 -1.60 23.33
CA GLU A 48 6.63 -0.97 23.85
C GLU A 48 5.45 -1.17 22.90
N LEU A 49 5.71 -1.16 21.59
CA LEU A 49 4.71 -1.45 20.57
C LEU A 49 4.44 -2.95 20.38
N GLY A 50 5.16 -3.83 21.06
CA GLY A 50 5.01 -5.27 20.90
C GLY A 50 5.60 -5.85 19.61
N VAL A 51 6.37 -5.08 18.85
CA VAL A 51 7.07 -5.55 17.63
C VAL A 51 8.23 -6.49 17.98
N LEU A 52 8.94 -6.17 19.04
CA LEU A 52 10.06 -6.95 19.55
C LEU A 52 9.76 -7.50 20.94
N SER A 53 10.36 -8.65 21.25
CA SER A 53 10.46 -9.18 22.60
C SER A 53 11.92 -9.40 22.98
N ARG A 54 12.16 -9.48 24.31
CA ARG A 54 13.46 -9.92 24.85
C ARG A 54 13.31 -11.35 25.37
N GLY A 55 14.16 -12.23 24.88
CA GLY A 55 14.28 -13.60 25.34
C GLY A 55 15.66 -13.88 25.93
N SER A 56 15.75 -14.88 26.81
CA SER A 56 17.03 -15.45 27.17
C SER A 56 17.57 -16.21 25.95
N ASP A 57 18.74 -15.80 25.43
CA ASP A 57 19.51 -16.66 24.54
C ASP A 57 19.88 -17.93 25.32
N GLN A 58 19.85 -19.11 24.71
CA GLN A 58 20.24 -20.39 25.33
C GLN A 58 21.70 -20.41 25.82
N ARG A 59 22.46 -19.33 25.64
CA ARG A 59 23.80 -19.13 26.16
C ARG A 59 23.79 -18.36 27.49
N PRO A 60 24.67 -18.67 28.43
CA PRO A 60 24.62 -18.19 29.81
C PRO A 60 24.73 -16.67 30.04
N SER A 61 24.87 -15.85 29.01
CA SER A 61 25.23 -14.44 29.19
C SER A 61 24.58 -13.47 28.21
N GLY A 62 23.28 -13.36 28.20
CA GLY A 62 22.70 -12.16 27.54
C GLY A 62 21.28 -12.25 27.03
N LEU A 63 20.59 -11.15 27.18
CA LEU A 63 19.26 -10.94 26.61
C LEU A 63 19.38 -10.63 25.11
N ALA A 64 18.70 -11.41 24.28
CA ALA A 64 18.61 -11.18 22.84
C ALA A 64 17.26 -10.57 22.46
N TYR A 65 17.24 -9.73 21.43
CA TYR A 65 16.03 -9.20 20.82
C TYR A 65 15.58 -10.16 19.73
N GLN A 66 14.26 -10.35 19.63
CA GLN A 66 13.64 -11.20 18.61
C GLN A 66 12.32 -10.59 18.13
N LEU A 67 11.92 -10.93 16.91
CA LEU A 67 10.62 -10.54 16.38
C LEU A 67 9.49 -11.31 17.07
N THR A 68 8.43 -10.62 17.44
CA THR A 68 7.15 -11.20 17.80
C THR A 68 6.38 -11.61 16.54
N GLU A 69 5.15 -12.11 16.67
CA GLU A 69 4.25 -12.29 15.53
C GLU A 69 3.99 -10.95 14.82
N PHE A 70 3.73 -9.89 15.58
CA PHE A 70 3.62 -8.53 15.07
C PHE A 70 4.88 -8.08 14.32
N GLY A 71 6.07 -8.39 14.87
CA GLY A 71 7.34 -8.08 14.21
C GLY A 71 7.52 -8.81 12.88
N ARG A 72 7.06 -10.05 12.77
CA ARG A 72 7.08 -10.81 11.50
C ARG A 72 6.12 -10.23 10.46
N ASP A 73 4.92 -9.83 10.87
CA ASP A 73 3.98 -9.15 9.97
C ASP A 73 4.52 -7.77 9.53
N LEU A 74 5.21 -7.05 10.44
CA LEU A 74 5.90 -5.81 10.08
C LEU A 74 7.05 -6.05 9.10
N LEU A 75 7.77 -7.18 9.19
CA LEU A 75 8.81 -7.55 8.23
C LEU A 75 8.25 -7.71 6.82
N LEU A 76 7.04 -8.24 6.66
CA LEU A 76 6.35 -8.30 5.36
C LEU A 76 6.08 -6.88 4.82
N ALA A 77 5.64 -5.96 5.69
CA ALA A 77 5.44 -4.56 5.30
C ALA A 77 6.75 -3.87 4.91
N VAL A 78 7.87 -4.15 5.60
CA VAL A 78 9.22 -3.68 5.21
C VAL A 78 9.56 -4.18 3.81
N GLY A 79 9.38 -5.46 3.54
CA GLY A 79 9.65 -6.05 2.22
C GLY A 79 8.81 -5.43 1.10
N ALA A 80 7.52 -5.18 1.36
CA ALA A 80 6.64 -4.52 0.40
C ALA A 80 7.06 -3.05 0.12
N VAL A 81 7.46 -2.31 1.16
CA VAL A 81 8.00 -0.94 1.00
C VAL A 81 9.30 -0.96 0.19
N GLU A 82 10.23 -1.88 0.48
CA GLU A 82 11.49 -1.99 -0.26
C GLU A 82 11.26 -2.37 -1.73
N ALA A 83 10.33 -3.29 -2.01
CA ALA A 83 9.96 -3.64 -3.38
C ALA A 83 9.41 -2.41 -4.13
N TRP A 84 8.52 -1.66 -3.49
CA TRP A 84 8.01 -0.42 -4.06
C TRP A 84 9.09 0.64 -4.28
N LEU A 85 10.00 0.84 -3.32
CA LEU A 85 11.11 1.80 -3.44
C LEU A 85 12.10 1.44 -4.56
N ARG A 86 12.30 0.15 -4.86
CA ARG A 86 13.13 -0.28 -5.99
C ARG A 86 12.57 0.14 -7.34
N MET A 87 11.25 0.31 -7.45
CA MET A 87 10.56 0.74 -8.68
C MET A 87 10.44 2.26 -8.82
N ALA A 88 11.17 3.05 -8.01
CA ALA A 88 11.10 4.50 -8.07
C ALA A 88 11.52 5.03 -9.46
N PRO A 89 10.84 6.06 -10.01
CA PRO A 89 11.01 6.48 -11.41
C PRO A 89 12.41 7.05 -11.73
N HIS A 90 13.14 7.49 -10.71
CA HIS A 90 14.49 8.04 -10.86
C HIS A 90 15.60 7.04 -10.49
N GLY A 91 15.27 5.75 -10.42
CA GLY A 91 16.16 4.66 -10.05
C GLY A 91 15.88 4.11 -8.65
N PRO A 92 16.40 2.90 -8.35
CA PRO A 92 16.16 2.21 -7.09
C PRO A 92 16.53 3.05 -5.87
N VAL A 93 15.64 3.11 -4.88
CA VAL A 93 15.79 3.87 -3.63
C VAL A 93 15.95 2.90 -2.46
N GLY A 94 17.06 2.99 -1.74
CA GLY A 94 17.28 2.20 -0.51
C GLY A 94 16.43 2.73 0.64
N LEU A 95 15.95 1.83 1.49
CA LEU A 95 15.08 2.16 2.64
C LEU A 95 15.75 3.16 3.63
N GLU A 96 17.08 3.12 3.74
CA GLU A 96 17.90 3.98 4.59
C GLU A 96 18.04 5.41 4.06
N SER A 97 17.67 5.66 2.82
CA SER A 97 17.91 6.94 2.14
C SER A 97 16.94 8.05 2.57
N THR A 98 17.38 9.29 2.40
CA THR A 98 16.50 10.46 2.57
C THR A 98 15.34 10.45 1.58
N ALA A 99 15.56 9.95 0.36
CA ALA A 99 14.52 9.82 -0.66
C ALA A 99 13.41 8.87 -0.22
N ALA A 100 13.75 7.69 0.35
CA ALA A 100 12.78 6.77 0.93
C ALA A 100 11.95 7.42 2.03
N LYS A 101 12.61 8.13 2.95
CA LYS A 101 11.91 8.85 4.02
C LYS A 101 10.92 9.88 3.49
N ILE A 102 11.28 10.64 2.44
CA ILE A 102 10.41 11.63 1.81
C ILE A 102 9.22 10.92 1.15
N ALA A 103 9.45 9.88 0.37
CA ALA A 103 8.42 9.12 -0.32
C ALA A 103 7.42 8.48 0.66
N ILE A 104 7.91 7.77 1.69
CA ILE A 104 7.07 7.17 2.73
C ILE A 104 6.26 8.25 3.46
N LYS A 105 6.88 9.36 3.88
CA LYS A 105 6.17 10.45 4.54
C LYS A 105 5.10 11.08 3.64
N ALA A 106 5.31 11.13 2.35
CA ALA A 106 4.34 11.63 1.40
C ALA A 106 3.07 10.77 1.33
N LEU A 107 3.15 9.48 1.65
CA LEU A 107 2.01 8.57 1.71
C LEU A 107 1.22 8.64 3.03
N ILE A 108 1.87 9.02 4.13
CA ILE A 108 1.31 8.86 5.50
C ILE A 108 0.49 10.08 5.95
N GLY A 109 0.66 11.23 5.35
CA GLY A 109 -0.03 12.45 5.79
C GLY A 109 -1.54 12.38 5.53
N GLY A 110 -2.38 12.65 6.54
CA GLY A 110 -3.84 12.51 6.43
C GLY A 110 -4.46 13.23 5.23
N TRP A 111 -3.96 14.39 4.86
CA TRP A 111 -4.42 15.09 3.65
C TRP A 111 -3.67 14.66 2.35
N ALA A 112 -2.54 13.97 2.46
CA ALA A 112 -1.96 13.28 1.31
C ALA A 112 -2.93 12.22 0.77
N SER A 113 -3.62 11.51 1.65
CA SER A 113 -4.67 10.56 1.23
C SER A 113 -5.82 11.26 0.52
N THR A 114 -6.22 12.46 0.95
CA THR A 114 -7.28 13.23 0.29
C THR A 114 -6.86 13.70 -1.11
N VAL A 115 -5.62 14.20 -1.27
CA VAL A 115 -5.06 14.55 -2.58
C VAL A 115 -4.99 13.32 -3.49
N VAL A 116 -4.49 12.20 -2.97
CA VAL A 116 -4.36 10.95 -3.73
C VAL A 116 -5.74 10.43 -4.17
N ARG A 117 -6.74 10.44 -3.28
CA ARG A 117 -8.12 10.06 -3.63
C ARG A 117 -8.69 10.95 -4.73
N ALA A 118 -8.52 12.27 -4.62
CA ALA A 118 -9.01 13.21 -5.63
C ALA A 118 -8.37 12.96 -7.00
N LEU A 119 -7.04 12.75 -7.03
CA LEU A 119 -6.29 12.49 -8.25
C LEU A 119 -6.47 11.05 -8.78
N ALA A 120 -6.90 10.10 -7.95
CA ALA A 120 -7.17 8.73 -8.38
C ALA A 120 -8.37 8.66 -9.35
N ALA A 121 -9.35 9.55 -9.14
CA ALA A 121 -10.56 9.58 -9.97
C ALA A 121 -10.35 10.23 -11.34
N ARG A 122 -9.53 11.28 -11.42
CA ARG A 122 -9.23 12.00 -12.67
C ARG A 122 -8.07 13.01 -12.47
N PRO A 123 -7.41 13.44 -13.55
CA PRO A 123 -6.48 14.56 -13.48
C PRO A 123 -7.16 15.85 -13.05
N LEU A 124 -6.52 16.61 -12.14
CA LEU A 124 -7.05 17.84 -11.56
C LEU A 124 -6.03 18.97 -11.59
N THR A 125 -6.51 20.19 -11.79
CA THR A 125 -5.72 21.41 -11.60
C THR A 125 -5.56 21.73 -10.10
N LEU A 126 -4.57 22.58 -9.75
CA LEU A 126 -4.41 23.06 -8.38
C LEU A 126 -5.68 23.75 -7.86
N THR A 127 -6.36 24.55 -8.71
CA THR A 127 -7.61 25.23 -8.34
C THR A 127 -8.77 24.27 -8.11
N GLU A 128 -8.87 23.18 -8.89
CA GLU A 128 -9.88 22.14 -8.68
C GLU A 128 -9.62 21.37 -7.38
N LEU A 129 -8.35 21.08 -7.08
CA LEU A 129 -7.95 20.44 -5.81
C LEU A 129 -8.25 21.32 -4.60
N ASP A 130 -7.94 22.62 -4.69
CA ASP A 130 -8.20 23.60 -3.61
C ASP A 130 -9.71 23.68 -3.27
N LYS A 131 -10.57 23.62 -4.28
CA LYS A 131 -12.04 23.55 -4.08
C LYS A 131 -12.55 22.25 -3.46
N LEU A 132 -11.82 21.15 -3.61
CA LEU A 132 -12.18 19.85 -3.06
C LEU A 132 -11.66 19.61 -1.64
N ILE A 133 -10.64 20.37 -1.23
CA ILE A 133 -9.91 20.17 0.02
C ILE A 133 -10.07 21.41 0.91
N ASP A 134 -11.21 21.52 1.57
CA ASP A 134 -11.60 22.69 2.40
C ASP A 134 -10.68 23.03 3.58
N SER A 135 -9.75 22.14 3.93
CA SER A 135 -9.00 22.25 5.20
C SER A 135 -7.62 22.92 5.10
N HIS A 136 -7.23 23.42 3.93
CA HIS A 136 -5.85 23.90 3.70
C HIS A 136 -5.79 25.20 2.91
N THR A 137 -4.72 25.97 3.13
CA THR A 137 -4.45 27.17 2.33
C THR A 137 -3.85 26.78 0.98
N TYR A 138 -4.21 27.51 -0.07
CA TYR A 138 -3.69 27.34 -1.44
C TYR A 138 -2.16 27.20 -1.50
N PRO A 139 -1.33 28.03 -0.79
CA PRO A 139 0.13 27.87 -0.79
C PRO A 139 0.61 26.58 -0.13
N ALA A 140 -0.14 26.03 0.85
CA ALA A 140 0.22 24.77 1.48
C ALA A 140 -0.04 23.59 0.53
N LEU A 141 -1.15 23.61 -0.21
CA LEU A 141 -1.47 22.64 -1.23
C LEU A 141 -0.44 22.67 -2.38
N GLU A 142 -0.08 23.83 -2.88
CA GLU A 142 0.93 24.01 -3.93
C GLU A 142 2.29 23.43 -3.53
N ARG A 143 2.77 23.76 -2.32
CA ARG A 143 4.02 23.19 -1.79
C ARG A 143 3.96 21.67 -1.70
N ARG A 144 2.82 21.13 -1.31
CA ARG A 144 2.64 19.67 -1.18
C ARG A 144 2.66 18.99 -2.55
N LEU A 145 1.90 19.49 -3.51
CA LEU A 145 1.93 18.97 -4.89
C LEU A 145 3.33 19.06 -5.50
N SER A 146 4.04 20.17 -5.26
CA SER A 146 5.43 20.31 -5.69
C SER A 146 6.33 19.24 -5.07
N ALA A 147 6.21 19.01 -3.74
CA ALA A 147 6.97 17.97 -3.05
C ALA A 147 6.63 16.55 -3.56
N MET A 148 5.35 16.24 -3.78
CA MET A 148 4.92 14.95 -4.34
C MET A 148 5.43 14.74 -5.77
N ARG A 149 5.43 15.79 -6.59
CA ARG A 149 5.97 15.76 -7.95
C ARG A 149 7.49 15.54 -7.95
N MET A 150 8.21 16.28 -7.11
CA MET A 150 9.67 16.10 -6.96
C MET A 150 10.04 14.70 -6.46
N ALA A 151 9.17 14.08 -5.66
CA ALA A 151 9.32 12.69 -5.22
C ALA A 151 8.89 11.67 -6.29
N GLY A 152 8.35 12.09 -7.45
CA GLY A 152 7.89 11.20 -8.51
C GLY A 152 6.54 10.50 -8.24
N LEU A 153 5.78 10.96 -7.22
CA LEU A 153 4.49 10.38 -6.84
C LEU A 153 3.35 10.86 -7.74
N ILE A 154 3.44 12.09 -8.21
CA ILE A 154 2.50 12.69 -9.16
C ILE A 154 3.26 13.32 -10.33
N GLU A 155 2.58 13.44 -11.45
CA GLU A 155 3.12 14.02 -12.67
C GLU A 155 2.12 15.02 -13.27
N VAL A 156 2.58 15.77 -14.26
CA VAL A 156 1.70 16.65 -15.05
C VAL A 156 1.12 15.80 -16.18
N ASP A 157 -0.20 15.82 -16.32
CA ASP A 157 -0.90 15.12 -17.39
C ASP A 157 -0.45 15.67 -18.76
N PRO A 158 0.19 14.85 -19.62
CA PRO A 158 0.66 15.29 -20.92
C PRO A 158 -0.45 15.47 -21.95
N SER A 159 -1.66 14.93 -21.69
CA SER A 159 -2.78 14.95 -22.63
C SER A 159 -3.50 16.29 -22.72
N VAL A 160 -3.19 17.24 -21.83
CA VAL A 160 -3.88 18.52 -21.75
C VAL A 160 -2.97 19.64 -22.25
N ASP A 161 -3.39 20.29 -23.34
CA ASP A 161 -2.75 21.50 -23.88
C ASP A 161 -2.73 22.61 -22.81
N GLY A 162 -1.59 23.27 -22.63
CA GLY A 162 -1.33 24.23 -21.54
C GLY A 162 -2.26 25.44 -21.43
N SER A 163 -3.28 25.55 -22.32
CA SER A 163 -4.26 26.64 -22.31
C SER A 163 -5.26 26.59 -21.14
N THR A 164 -5.49 25.41 -20.54
CA THR A 164 -6.47 25.21 -19.44
C THR A 164 -5.85 25.04 -18.06
N GLY A 165 -4.55 25.33 -17.93
CA GLY A 165 -3.81 25.16 -16.66
C GLY A 165 -3.21 23.75 -16.50
N ARG A 166 -2.19 23.68 -15.66
CA ARG A 166 -1.46 22.44 -15.39
C ARG A 166 -2.34 21.47 -14.60
N ARG A 167 -2.63 20.30 -15.18
CA ARG A 167 -3.33 19.20 -14.49
C ARG A 167 -2.34 18.21 -13.92
N TYR A 168 -2.61 17.75 -12.70
CA TYR A 168 -1.82 16.74 -12.02
C TYR A 168 -2.53 15.39 -12.09
N THR A 169 -1.75 14.34 -12.25
CA THR A 169 -2.22 12.94 -12.20
C THR A 169 -1.29 12.12 -11.32
N VAL A 170 -1.74 10.96 -10.88
CA VAL A 170 -0.93 10.01 -10.12
C VAL A 170 0.02 9.27 -11.05
N SER A 171 1.27 9.08 -10.64
CA SER A 171 2.22 8.23 -11.37
C SER A 171 1.92 6.74 -11.12
N ASP A 172 2.40 5.86 -12.00
CA ASP A 172 2.30 4.40 -11.78
C ASP A 172 3.06 3.97 -10.53
N TRP A 173 4.11 4.67 -10.18
CA TRP A 173 4.83 4.40 -8.94
C TRP A 173 3.96 4.69 -7.70
N LEU A 174 3.19 5.78 -7.68
CA LEU A 174 2.22 6.03 -6.62
C LEU A 174 1.09 4.99 -6.60
N ARG A 175 0.59 4.56 -7.78
CA ARG A 175 -0.41 3.51 -7.89
C ARG A 175 0.07 2.22 -7.19
N ARG A 176 1.31 1.80 -7.44
CA ARG A 176 1.94 0.62 -6.82
C ARG A 176 2.13 0.77 -5.30
N ALA A 177 2.11 1.99 -4.74
CA ALA A 177 2.19 2.20 -3.29
C ALA A 177 0.97 1.63 -2.53
N ILE A 178 -0.13 1.29 -3.23
CA ILE A 178 -1.26 0.58 -2.64
C ILE A 178 -0.82 -0.78 -2.05
N GLY A 179 0.16 -1.47 -2.65
CA GLY A 179 0.72 -2.70 -2.11
C GLY A 179 1.23 -2.54 -0.68
N PRO A 180 2.28 -1.75 -0.42
CA PRO A 180 2.78 -1.52 0.94
C PRO A 180 1.76 -0.89 1.88
N LEU A 181 0.87 -0.01 1.39
CA LEU A 181 -0.22 0.57 2.19
C LEU A 181 -1.18 -0.52 2.67
N SER A 182 -1.59 -1.43 1.80
CA SER A 182 -2.50 -2.53 2.13
C SER A 182 -1.89 -3.51 3.14
N VAL A 183 -0.61 -3.89 2.95
CA VAL A 183 0.11 -4.77 3.91
C VAL A 183 0.20 -4.11 5.28
N ALA A 184 0.55 -2.81 5.33
CA ALA A 184 0.61 -2.05 6.56
C ALA A 184 -0.76 -1.98 7.26
N ALA A 185 -1.83 -1.74 6.50
CA ALA A 185 -3.20 -1.67 7.01
C ALA A 185 -3.69 -3.02 7.56
N ARG A 186 -3.37 -4.13 6.88
CA ARG A 186 -3.65 -5.48 7.37
C ARG A 186 -2.93 -5.77 8.69
N CYS A 187 -1.66 -5.42 8.77
CA CYS A 187 -0.84 -5.57 9.96
C CYS A 187 -1.38 -4.73 11.14
N GLU A 188 -1.74 -3.46 10.91
CA GLU A 188 -2.35 -2.59 11.92
C GLU A 188 -3.66 -3.16 12.46
N ARG A 189 -4.52 -3.63 11.60
CA ARG A 189 -5.80 -4.23 12.00
C ARG A 189 -5.62 -5.47 12.87
N ARG A 190 -4.63 -6.30 12.56
CA ARG A 190 -4.37 -7.54 13.30
C ARG A 190 -3.78 -7.27 14.68
N HIS A 191 -2.87 -6.32 14.80
CA HIS A 191 -2.07 -6.12 16.01
C HIS A 191 -2.41 -4.85 16.81
N MET A 192 -3.09 -3.87 16.18
CA MET A 192 -3.40 -2.56 16.77
C MET A 192 -4.88 -2.15 16.58
N PRO A 193 -5.86 -3.06 16.75
CA PRO A 193 -7.26 -2.78 16.37
C PRO A 193 -7.88 -1.63 17.17
N SER A 194 -7.45 -1.41 18.42
CA SER A 194 -7.98 -0.37 19.30
C SER A 194 -7.49 1.05 19.00
N THR A 195 -6.37 1.17 18.27
CA THR A 195 -5.72 2.46 17.98
C THR A 195 -5.78 2.84 16.51
N THR A 196 -6.20 1.90 15.66
CA THR A 196 -6.19 2.06 14.21
C THR A 196 -7.54 2.54 13.72
N ALA A 197 -7.55 3.62 12.96
CA ALA A 197 -8.75 4.07 12.26
C ALA A 197 -9.23 2.94 11.31
N PRO A 198 -10.53 2.65 11.27
CA PRO A 198 -11.06 1.65 10.37
C PRO A 198 -10.80 2.06 8.91
N ILE A 199 -10.41 1.10 8.09
CA ILE A 199 -10.32 1.31 6.64
C ILE A 199 -11.75 1.51 6.15
N GLY A 200 -11.98 2.69 5.59
CA GLY A 200 -13.27 3.05 5.03
C GLY A 200 -13.48 2.45 3.63
N ARG A 201 -14.75 2.37 3.23
CA ARG A 201 -15.11 1.96 1.87
C ARG A 201 -14.51 2.87 0.79
N LEU A 202 -14.37 4.18 1.05
CA LEU A 202 -13.75 5.12 0.13
C LEU A 202 -12.24 4.90 -0.02
N ASP A 203 -11.58 4.33 0.98
CA ASP A 203 -10.17 3.95 0.88
C ASP A 203 -9.99 2.78 -0.10
N VAL A 204 -10.88 1.78 -0.03
CA VAL A 204 -10.84 0.63 -0.94
C VAL A 204 -11.29 1.01 -2.35
N GLU A 205 -12.32 1.86 -2.50
CA GLU A 205 -12.71 2.44 -3.79
C GLU A 205 -11.52 3.15 -4.46
N SER A 206 -10.83 4.00 -3.70
CA SER A 206 -9.64 4.70 -4.21
C SER A 206 -8.51 3.74 -4.57
N ALA A 207 -8.36 2.65 -3.83
CA ALA A 207 -7.39 1.61 -4.15
C ALA A 207 -7.73 0.93 -5.50
N PHE A 208 -9.00 0.64 -5.79
CA PHE A 208 -9.42 0.11 -7.09
C PHE A 208 -9.06 1.08 -8.23
N LEU A 209 -9.42 2.37 -8.09
CA LEU A 209 -9.10 3.38 -9.09
C LEU A 209 -7.58 3.54 -9.35
N LEU A 210 -6.77 3.27 -8.33
CA LEU A 210 -5.33 3.34 -8.45
C LEU A 210 -4.71 2.07 -9.04
N VAL A 211 -5.24 0.90 -8.71
CA VAL A 211 -4.63 -0.38 -9.09
C VAL A 211 -5.09 -0.86 -10.47
N MET A 212 -6.37 -0.68 -10.82
CA MET A 212 -6.90 -1.20 -12.07
C MET A 212 -6.13 -0.75 -13.32
N PRO A 213 -5.66 0.51 -13.43
CA PRO A 213 -4.81 0.92 -14.56
C PRO A 213 -3.43 0.25 -14.64
N LEU A 214 -2.99 -0.46 -13.58
CA LEU A 214 -1.73 -1.22 -13.58
C LEU A 214 -1.90 -2.64 -14.15
N ILE A 215 -3.13 -3.11 -14.29
CA ILE A 215 -3.43 -4.45 -14.81
C ILE A 215 -3.30 -4.42 -16.33
N SER A 216 -2.36 -5.19 -16.85
CA SER A 216 -2.08 -5.22 -18.29
C SER A 216 -3.04 -6.12 -19.05
N ASP A 217 -3.44 -7.25 -18.45
CA ASP A 217 -4.29 -8.23 -19.10
C ASP A 217 -5.01 -9.11 -18.07
N VAL A 218 -6.29 -9.39 -18.33
CA VAL A 218 -7.10 -10.39 -17.64
C VAL A 218 -7.72 -11.28 -18.70
N PRO A 219 -7.15 -12.46 -18.99
CA PRO A 219 -7.59 -13.30 -20.10
C PRO A 219 -9.09 -13.63 -20.03
N GLY A 220 -9.79 -13.38 -21.13
CA GLY A 220 -11.24 -13.62 -21.23
C GLY A 220 -12.11 -12.53 -20.65
N ALA A 221 -11.55 -11.46 -20.05
CA ALA A 221 -12.34 -10.35 -19.58
C ALA A 221 -12.80 -9.47 -20.76
N ASP A 222 -14.12 -9.30 -20.87
CA ASP A 222 -14.75 -8.37 -21.81
C ASP A 222 -16.02 -7.80 -21.19
N GLY A 223 -16.37 -6.55 -21.55
CA GLY A 223 -17.52 -5.88 -20.99
C GLY A 223 -17.28 -5.26 -19.61
N THR A 224 -18.34 -5.18 -18.79
CA THR A 224 -18.34 -4.37 -17.56
C THR A 224 -18.40 -5.24 -16.31
N PHE A 225 -17.50 -4.95 -15.37
CA PHE A 225 -17.47 -5.52 -14.02
C PHE A 225 -17.58 -4.44 -12.95
N GLN A 226 -18.16 -4.80 -11.80
CA GLN A 226 -18.16 -3.92 -10.63
C GLN A 226 -17.41 -4.52 -9.46
N LEU A 227 -16.47 -3.75 -8.90
CA LEU A 227 -15.83 -4.04 -7.62
C LEU A 227 -16.46 -3.16 -6.56
N ALA A 228 -17.16 -3.76 -5.61
CA ALA A 228 -17.94 -3.04 -4.63
C ALA A 228 -17.49 -3.34 -3.19
N VAL A 229 -17.64 -2.33 -2.33
CA VAL A 229 -17.26 -2.37 -0.93
C VAL A 229 -18.48 -2.09 -0.08
N GLU A 230 -18.79 -3.01 0.84
CA GLU A 230 -19.80 -2.79 1.86
C GLU A 230 -19.31 -1.84 2.95
N GLY A 231 -20.18 -0.98 3.45
CA GLY A 231 -19.87 -0.09 4.55
C GLY A 231 -21.10 0.42 5.28
N ALA A 232 -20.92 0.92 6.48
CA ALA A 232 -21.99 1.55 7.23
C ALA A 232 -22.54 2.76 6.45
N ARG A 233 -23.85 2.92 6.44
CA ARG A 233 -24.61 3.95 5.71
C ARG A 233 -24.24 5.41 6.04
N ALA A 234 -23.41 5.65 7.06
CA ALA A 234 -23.34 6.94 7.73
C ALA A 234 -22.77 8.11 6.90
N ASP A 235 -21.83 7.85 5.96
CA ASP A 235 -21.03 8.97 5.42
C ASP A 235 -21.50 9.55 4.07
N THR A 236 -22.21 8.80 3.25
CA THR A 236 -22.58 9.26 1.89
C THR A 236 -24.02 8.96 1.48
N GLY A 237 -24.86 8.40 2.38
CA GLY A 237 -26.22 7.96 2.05
C GLY A 237 -26.30 6.75 1.11
N ARG A 238 -25.17 6.26 0.58
CA ARG A 238 -25.08 5.07 -0.26
C ARG A 238 -24.56 3.89 0.55
N PRO A 239 -25.14 2.68 0.44
CA PRO A 239 -24.70 1.51 1.20
C PRO A 239 -23.38 0.94 0.70
N TRP A 240 -22.99 1.23 -0.53
CA TRP A 240 -21.80 0.71 -1.20
C TRP A 240 -20.95 1.83 -1.79
N ALA A 241 -19.65 1.61 -1.89
CA ALA A 241 -18.72 2.38 -2.69
C ALA A 241 -17.93 1.40 -3.56
N GLY A 242 -17.28 1.87 -4.62
CA GLY A 242 -16.50 0.99 -5.48
C GLY A 242 -16.26 1.57 -6.86
N ALA A 243 -15.77 0.72 -7.76
CA ALA A 243 -15.40 1.09 -9.11
C ALA A 243 -16.12 0.18 -10.13
N GLN A 244 -16.52 0.79 -11.23
CA GLN A 244 -16.93 0.12 -12.44
C GLN A 244 -15.73 0.05 -13.39
N ILE A 245 -15.43 -1.14 -13.86
CA ILE A 245 -14.31 -1.41 -14.75
C ILE A 245 -14.89 -1.89 -16.09
N THR A 246 -14.41 -1.33 -17.18
CA THR A 246 -14.71 -1.80 -18.53
C THR A 246 -13.47 -2.49 -19.09
N PHE A 247 -13.62 -3.73 -19.52
CA PHE A 247 -12.59 -4.51 -20.19
C PHE A 247 -12.89 -4.56 -21.70
N GLU A 248 -11.83 -4.45 -22.49
CA GLU A 248 -11.84 -4.66 -23.95
C GLU A 248 -10.73 -5.66 -24.27
N SER A 249 -11.11 -6.87 -24.68
CA SER A 249 -10.17 -7.94 -25.03
C SER A 249 -9.11 -8.21 -23.95
N GLY A 250 -9.52 -8.29 -22.69
CA GLY A 250 -8.65 -8.56 -21.55
C GLY A 250 -8.02 -7.31 -20.90
N SER A 251 -7.96 -6.19 -21.62
CA SER A 251 -7.33 -4.97 -21.14
C SER A 251 -8.33 -4.04 -20.44
N VAL A 252 -7.88 -3.30 -19.42
CA VAL A 252 -8.70 -2.30 -18.73
C VAL A 252 -8.82 -1.06 -19.62
N ALA A 253 -9.99 -0.87 -20.24
CA ALA A 253 -10.29 0.29 -21.07
C ALA A 253 -10.72 1.50 -20.24
N ALA A 254 -11.47 1.28 -19.14
CA ALA A 254 -11.90 2.33 -18.24
C ALA A 254 -12.06 1.82 -16.80
N CYS A 255 -11.84 2.72 -15.81
CA CYS A 255 -12.15 2.48 -14.41
C CYS A 255 -12.67 3.78 -13.78
N VAL A 256 -13.91 3.75 -13.29
CA VAL A 256 -14.61 4.94 -12.78
C VAL A 256 -15.27 4.66 -11.43
N ALA A 257 -15.30 5.67 -10.54
CA ALA A 257 -15.96 5.60 -9.23
C ALA A 257 -17.50 5.70 -9.38
N ARG A 258 -18.08 4.71 -10.05
CA ARG A 258 -19.53 4.62 -10.29
C ARG A 258 -19.97 3.18 -10.07
N LEU A 259 -21.14 3.00 -9.47
CA LEU A 259 -21.79 1.70 -9.33
C LEU A 259 -23.19 1.76 -9.95
N GLU A 260 -23.52 0.73 -10.69
CA GLU A 260 -24.88 0.50 -11.19
C GLU A 260 -25.73 -0.22 -10.14
N SER A 261 -27.03 -0.05 -10.20
CA SER A 261 -27.94 -0.67 -9.24
C SER A 261 -28.11 -2.18 -9.45
N GLN A 262 -27.92 -2.65 -10.68
CA GLN A 262 -28.06 -4.07 -11.06
C GLN A 262 -26.96 -4.45 -12.06
N PRO A 263 -25.72 -4.60 -11.59
CA PRO A 263 -24.62 -5.03 -12.44
C PRO A 263 -24.78 -6.50 -12.82
N GLU A 264 -24.41 -6.85 -14.04
CA GLU A 264 -24.37 -8.24 -14.50
C GLU A 264 -23.25 -9.01 -13.80
N ASN A 265 -22.05 -8.42 -13.78
CA ASN A 265 -20.85 -9.01 -13.19
C ASN A 265 -20.33 -8.13 -12.03
N TRP A 266 -20.11 -8.75 -10.86
CA TRP A 266 -19.68 -7.99 -9.70
C TRP A 266 -18.92 -8.85 -8.67
N VAL A 267 -18.09 -8.16 -7.90
CA VAL A 267 -17.44 -8.67 -6.69
C VAL A 267 -17.73 -7.71 -5.55
N LEU A 268 -18.18 -8.24 -4.42
CA LEU A 268 -18.61 -7.45 -3.27
C LEU A 268 -18.05 -8.01 -1.96
N GLY A 269 -17.56 -7.14 -1.09
CA GLY A 269 -17.11 -7.52 0.25
C GLY A 269 -16.87 -6.37 1.19
N LEU A 270 -16.67 -6.68 2.46
CA LEU A 270 -16.20 -5.72 3.46
C LEU A 270 -14.75 -5.29 3.16
N PRO A 271 -14.30 -4.12 3.64
CA PRO A 271 -12.89 -3.71 3.48
C PRO A 271 -11.89 -4.76 3.97
N SER A 272 -12.23 -5.51 5.04
CA SER A 272 -11.39 -6.60 5.53
C SER A 272 -11.31 -7.79 4.59
N ALA A 273 -12.44 -8.17 3.98
CA ALA A 273 -12.48 -9.24 3.00
C ALA A 273 -11.61 -8.92 1.78
N TRP A 274 -11.65 -7.68 1.31
CA TRP A 274 -10.79 -7.22 0.23
C TRP A 274 -9.30 -7.27 0.58
N LEU A 275 -8.92 -6.90 1.82
CA LEU A 275 -7.52 -7.02 2.26
C LEU A 275 -7.05 -8.48 2.28
N GLU A 276 -7.87 -9.40 2.80
CA GLU A 276 -7.51 -10.83 2.84
C GLU A 276 -7.50 -11.43 1.41
N ALA A 277 -8.44 -11.07 0.56
CA ALA A 277 -8.48 -11.54 -0.82
C ALA A 277 -7.25 -11.10 -1.62
N VAL A 278 -6.86 -9.82 -1.49
CA VAL A 278 -5.76 -9.24 -2.27
C VAL A 278 -4.40 -9.61 -1.66
N ILE A 279 -4.21 -9.54 -0.33
CA ILE A 279 -2.91 -9.79 0.29
C ILE A 279 -2.71 -11.27 0.62
N GLY A 280 -3.75 -11.90 1.19
CA GLY A 280 -3.74 -13.31 1.61
C GLY A 280 -4.01 -14.29 0.47
N ARG A 281 -4.45 -13.82 -0.69
CA ARG A 281 -4.98 -14.63 -1.79
C ARG A 281 -6.15 -15.51 -1.34
N ASP A 282 -6.93 -15.03 -0.38
CA ASP A 282 -8.08 -15.73 0.18
C ASP A 282 -9.37 -14.94 -0.15
N PRO A 283 -10.03 -15.23 -1.28
CA PRO A 283 -11.25 -14.55 -1.69
C PRO A 283 -12.54 -15.12 -1.07
N GLU A 284 -12.48 -16.09 -0.15
CA GLU A 284 -13.64 -16.81 0.41
C GLU A 284 -14.67 -15.87 1.07
N ALA A 285 -14.21 -14.75 1.65
CA ALA A 285 -15.08 -13.75 2.27
C ALA A 285 -15.67 -12.74 1.28
N LEU A 286 -15.31 -12.80 -0.01
CA LEU A 286 -15.91 -12.03 -1.07
C LEU A 286 -17.13 -12.75 -1.65
N ARG A 287 -18.09 -11.97 -2.11
CA ARG A 287 -19.26 -12.47 -2.83
C ARG A 287 -19.14 -12.08 -4.30
N PHE A 288 -19.50 -13.00 -5.16
CA PHE A 288 -19.39 -12.88 -6.61
C PHE A 288 -20.74 -13.03 -7.26
N GLY A 289 -20.99 -12.34 -8.37
CA GLY A 289 -22.16 -12.50 -9.22
C GLY A 289 -21.80 -12.40 -10.69
N GLY A 290 -22.59 -13.05 -11.53
CA GLY A 290 -22.30 -13.22 -12.95
C GLY A 290 -21.17 -14.22 -13.19
N GLU A 291 -20.13 -13.82 -13.90
CA GLU A 291 -18.97 -14.65 -14.23
C GLU A 291 -17.99 -14.78 -13.03
N VAL A 292 -18.29 -15.72 -12.13
CA VAL A 292 -17.58 -15.91 -10.85
C VAL A 292 -16.08 -16.18 -11.05
N ASP A 293 -15.72 -17.04 -12.00
CA ASP A 293 -14.31 -17.40 -12.24
C ASP A 293 -13.51 -16.18 -12.75
N LEU A 294 -14.12 -15.39 -13.62
CA LEU A 294 -13.51 -14.15 -14.08
C LEU A 294 -13.39 -13.11 -12.97
N GLY A 295 -14.38 -13.02 -12.08
CA GLY A 295 -14.29 -12.20 -10.86
C GLY A 295 -13.10 -12.59 -9.98
N ARG A 296 -12.83 -13.90 -9.82
CA ARG A 296 -11.65 -14.41 -9.10
C ARG A 296 -10.33 -14.08 -9.81
N GLU A 297 -10.30 -14.17 -11.14
CA GLU A 297 -9.14 -13.76 -11.93
C GLU A 297 -8.85 -12.27 -11.79
N ILE A 298 -9.86 -11.41 -11.79
CA ILE A 298 -9.69 -9.96 -11.54
C ILE A 298 -9.07 -9.73 -10.17
N VAL A 299 -9.55 -10.40 -9.12
CA VAL A 299 -8.97 -10.28 -7.76
C VAL A 299 -7.51 -10.75 -7.74
N ARG A 300 -7.18 -11.83 -8.47
CA ARG A 300 -5.80 -12.32 -8.61
C ARG A 300 -4.93 -11.31 -9.37
N ALA A 301 -5.44 -10.75 -10.46
CA ALA A 301 -4.72 -9.72 -11.24
C ALA A 301 -4.42 -8.46 -10.39
N ILE A 302 -5.32 -8.07 -9.49
CA ILE A 302 -5.05 -7.00 -8.50
C ILE A 302 -3.86 -7.37 -7.61
N HIS A 303 -3.83 -8.61 -7.06
CA HIS A 303 -2.70 -9.08 -6.27
C HIS A 303 -1.40 -9.00 -7.07
N ASP A 304 -1.40 -9.58 -8.28
CA ASP A 304 -0.22 -9.68 -9.12
C ASP A 304 0.30 -8.29 -9.52
N ALA A 305 -0.57 -7.34 -9.87
CA ALA A 305 -0.20 -5.96 -10.17
C ALA A 305 0.48 -5.24 -8.99
N LEU A 306 0.13 -5.59 -7.75
CA LEU A 306 0.69 -4.98 -6.56
C LEU A 306 1.96 -5.66 -6.04
N PHE A 307 2.13 -6.97 -6.29
CA PHE A 307 3.13 -7.80 -5.59
C PHE A 307 4.01 -8.65 -6.51
N THR A 308 3.97 -8.45 -7.84
CA THR A 308 4.76 -9.26 -8.81
C THR A 308 6.26 -9.35 -8.49
N GLU A 309 6.83 -8.31 -7.88
CA GLU A 309 8.24 -8.28 -7.45
C GLU A 309 8.39 -8.27 -5.91
N SER A 310 7.34 -8.65 -5.17
CA SER A 310 7.32 -8.58 -3.70
C SER A 310 7.69 -9.92 -3.07
N PRO A 311 8.34 -9.93 -1.88
CA PRO A 311 8.58 -11.13 -1.10
C PRO A 311 7.31 -11.85 -0.62
N LEU A 312 6.12 -11.29 -0.88
CA LEU A 312 4.84 -11.95 -0.62
C LEU A 312 4.51 -13.06 -1.62
N GLN A 313 5.18 -13.13 -2.77
CA GLN A 313 5.07 -14.28 -3.66
C GLN A 313 5.84 -15.46 -3.05
N PRO A 314 5.21 -16.65 -2.88
CA PRO A 314 5.96 -17.85 -2.56
C PRO A 314 6.97 -18.06 -3.68
N GLN A 315 8.26 -18.11 -3.34
CA GLN A 315 9.28 -18.54 -4.29
C GLN A 315 8.84 -19.91 -4.80
N SER A 316 8.35 -19.97 -6.03
CA SER A 316 8.14 -21.23 -6.73
C SER A 316 9.53 -21.86 -6.78
N ALA A 317 9.71 -22.91 -5.96
CA ALA A 317 10.93 -23.70 -5.95
C ALA A 317 11.18 -24.17 -7.38
N SER A 318 12.10 -23.49 -8.06
CA SER A 318 12.70 -23.97 -9.30
C SER A 318 13.43 -25.25 -8.93
N ARG A 319 12.72 -26.39 -9.01
CA ARG A 319 13.34 -27.70 -9.08
C ARG A 319 14.13 -27.72 -10.38
N ALA A 320 15.40 -27.34 -10.30
CA ALA A 320 16.40 -27.77 -11.26
C ALA A 320 16.42 -29.30 -11.19
N VAL A 321 15.75 -29.93 -12.14
CA VAL A 321 15.97 -31.33 -12.47
C VAL A 321 17.34 -31.37 -13.13
N ALA A 322 18.37 -31.73 -12.35
CA ALA A 322 19.61 -32.20 -12.90
C ALA A 322 19.34 -33.57 -13.53
N GLY A 323 19.37 -33.64 -14.86
CA GLY A 323 19.55 -34.85 -15.64
C GLY A 323 21.01 -35.07 -15.87
#